data_08bd2bcb301e07e64619a4469acb529a
#
_entry.id   08bd2bcb301e07e64619a4469acb529a
#
_cell.length_a   1.000
_cell.length_b   1.000
_cell.length_c   1.000
_cell.angle_alpha   90.00
_cell.angle_beta   90.00
_cell.angle_gamma   90.00
#
_symmetry.space_group_name_H-M   'P 1'
#
loop_
_entity.id
_entity.type
_entity.pdbx_description
1 polymer ?
#
loop_
_entity_poly.entity_id
_entity_poly.type
_entity_poly.pdbx_seq_one_letter_code
_entity_poly.pdbx_strand_id
1 'polypeptide(L)'
;MPIACVYVPRFAVEVERQRRSDIAARLVLIGEVTVLDCSLGAETSGVRPGMRMSEAIGLCHQVVVLPPDVPHYERRFEEALDVLDGLSPVVEAACLGAAYLSLDGLSVEPVPFAEEAISALRRRTGLMAATGIAGGKFAAWTVARAARPGLAKALPPGEEAAFLAPLPVDLLPASDSMRWRLRLLGLETMGDIARLPLGAFQQQFGPDGKRCWELAGGIDNEPLTPRVREETVVRRLQMPAPTVALEAILMGVERLVYAAYGDSGRRGRWVRKAVVRATLDAGGGSWELPVPFREALADPRDAWFAVKCAIARRPPQRPVEELEVELVGLSAESGKQSAMFEGKGRLRGQVEEAVRQLRAHGGQASIGKVVEVEPWSRIPERRAALVEYDS
;
A
#
# COMPACT_ATOMS: atom_id res chain seq x y z
N MET A 1 14.02 23.17 7.77
CA MET A 1 13.94 22.74 6.36
C MET A 1 12.47 22.78 5.96
N PRO A 2 12.07 23.46 4.88
CA PRO A 2 10.66 23.50 4.50
C PRO A 2 10.21 22.14 3.96
N ILE A 3 9.08 21.66 4.49
CA ILE A 3 8.41 20.43 4.09
C ILE A 3 7.07 20.82 3.48
N ALA A 4 6.74 20.27 2.31
CA ALA A 4 5.41 20.36 1.74
C ALA A 4 4.62 19.10 2.08
N CYS A 5 3.41 19.24 2.59
CA CYS A 5 2.43 18.18 2.70
C CYS A 5 1.40 18.31 1.59
N VAL A 6 1.33 17.33 0.71
CA VAL A 6 0.27 17.22 -0.31
C VAL A 6 -0.82 16.33 0.25
N TYR A 7 -2.03 16.86 0.36
CA TYR A 7 -3.16 16.20 1.00
C TYR A 7 -4.38 16.18 0.08
N VAL A 8 -4.88 15.01 -0.24
CA VAL A 8 -6.14 14.80 -0.95
C VAL A 8 -7.21 14.46 0.08
N PRO A 9 -8.11 15.39 0.40
CA PRO A 9 -9.18 15.14 1.38
C PRO A 9 -10.11 14.05 0.91
N ARG A 10 -10.54 13.17 1.84
CA ARG A 10 -11.52 12.13 1.53
C ARG A 10 -11.09 11.26 0.35
N PHE A 11 -9.83 10.82 0.39
CA PHE A 11 -9.15 10.17 -0.72
C PHE A 11 -9.93 8.98 -1.29
N ALA A 12 -10.42 8.07 -0.42
CA ALA A 12 -11.16 6.90 -0.87
C ALA A 12 -12.48 7.28 -1.54
N VAL A 13 -13.19 8.29 -1.01
CA VAL A 13 -14.42 8.80 -1.62
C VAL A 13 -14.16 9.42 -2.98
N GLU A 14 -13.09 10.20 -3.13
CA GLU A 14 -12.74 10.81 -4.42
C GLU A 14 -12.32 9.75 -5.46
N VAL A 15 -11.62 8.71 -5.04
CA VAL A 15 -11.28 7.56 -5.92
C VAL A 15 -12.55 6.82 -6.38
N GLU A 16 -13.50 6.55 -5.46
CA GLU A 16 -14.76 5.91 -5.84
C GLU A 16 -15.62 6.78 -6.76
N ARG A 17 -15.62 8.10 -6.56
CA ARG A 17 -16.32 9.04 -7.44
C ARG A 17 -15.78 9.08 -8.86
N GLN A 18 -14.47 8.91 -9.04
CA GLN A 18 -13.86 8.78 -10.38
C GLN A 18 -14.29 7.50 -11.09
N ARG A 19 -14.52 6.44 -10.33
CA ARG A 19 -14.91 5.13 -10.84
C ARG A 19 -16.41 5.01 -11.08
N ARG A 20 -17.23 5.74 -10.29
CA ARG A 20 -18.68 5.59 -10.24
C ARG A 20 -19.38 6.94 -10.35
N SER A 21 -19.91 7.24 -11.51
CA SER A 21 -20.63 8.51 -11.75
C SER A 21 -21.95 8.64 -10.99
N ASP A 22 -22.57 7.49 -10.60
CA ASP A 22 -23.84 7.43 -9.88
C ASP A 22 -23.77 7.97 -8.45
N ILE A 23 -22.57 8.07 -7.87
CA ILE A 23 -22.34 8.57 -6.50
C ILE A 23 -21.75 9.99 -6.46
N ALA A 24 -21.52 10.64 -7.59
CA ALA A 24 -20.80 11.91 -7.69
C ALA A 24 -21.37 13.01 -6.76
N ALA A 25 -22.70 13.16 -6.69
CA ALA A 25 -23.39 14.15 -5.88
C ALA A 25 -24.03 13.57 -4.60
N ARG A 26 -23.80 12.29 -4.28
CA ARG A 26 -24.47 11.64 -3.14
C ARG A 26 -23.63 11.72 -1.87
N LEU A 27 -24.30 11.57 -0.72
CA LEU A 27 -23.63 11.29 0.54
C LEU A 27 -23.07 9.86 0.48
N VAL A 28 -21.80 9.71 0.79
CA VAL A 28 -21.09 8.42 0.69
C VAL A 28 -20.40 8.13 2.01
N LEU A 29 -20.54 6.89 2.47
CA LEU A 29 -19.75 6.30 3.54
C LEU A 29 -19.01 5.09 2.96
N ILE A 30 -17.72 4.99 3.23
CA ILE A 30 -16.91 3.82 2.87
C ILE A 30 -16.51 3.11 4.15
N GLY A 31 -16.79 1.82 4.25
CA GLY A 31 -16.46 1.01 5.43
C GLY A 31 -17.32 -0.23 5.54
N GLU A 32 -17.00 -1.08 6.50
CA GLU A 32 -17.80 -2.28 6.86
C GLU A 32 -18.35 -2.14 8.28
N VAL A 33 -17.52 -2.34 9.29
CA VAL A 33 -17.89 -2.22 10.71
C VAL A 33 -17.73 -0.78 11.18
N THR A 34 -16.68 -0.12 10.71
CA THR A 34 -16.36 1.27 11.00
C THR A 34 -16.20 2.07 9.71
N VAL A 35 -16.43 3.37 9.78
CA VAL A 35 -16.24 4.30 8.67
C VAL A 35 -14.73 4.43 8.40
N LEU A 36 -14.29 4.05 7.22
CA LEU A 36 -12.94 4.29 6.73
C LEU A 36 -12.83 5.73 6.22
N ASP A 37 -13.79 6.16 5.40
CA ASP A 37 -13.82 7.48 4.80
C ASP A 37 -15.28 7.92 4.54
N CYS A 38 -15.51 9.22 4.45
CA CYS A 38 -16.86 9.76 4.23
C CYS A 38 -16.83 11.03 3.38
N SER A 39 -17.92 11.27 2.63
CA SER A 39 -18.09 12.50 1.85
C SER A 39 -18.20 13.74 2.74
N LEU A 40 -17.88 14.93 2.19
CA LEU A 40 -17.97 16.21 2.91
C LEU A 40 -19.35 16.42 3.55
N GLY A 41 -20.43 16.09 2.84
CA GLY A 41 -21.79 16.23 3.39
C GLY A 41 -22.03 15.31 4.59
N ALA A 42 -21.49 14.09 4.58
CA ALA A 42 -21.57 13.21 5.74
C ALA A 42 -20.72 13.73 6.92
N GLU A 43 -19.53 14.25 6.62
CA GLU A 43 -18.68 14.89 7.63
C GLU A 43 -19.33 16.09 8.29
N THR A 44 -20.05 16.94 7.53
CA THR A 44 -20.82 18.07 8.08
C THR A 44 -22.02 17.64 8.90
N SER A 45 -22.57 16.44 8.67
CA SER A 45 -23.61 15.82 9.49
C SER A 45 -23.07 15.19 10.78
N GLY A 46 -21.76 15.29 11.04
CA GLY A 46 -21.13 14.80 12.26
C GLY A 46 -20.42 13.44 12.12
N VAL A 47 -20.44 12.81 10.95
CA VAL A 47 -19.72 11.55 10.73
C VAL A 47 -18.21 11.79 10.76
N ARG A 48 -17.48 10.83 11.32
CA ARG A 48 -16.00 10.86 11.36
C ARG A 48 -15.45 9.48 11.00
N PRO A 49 -14.28 9.40 10.34
CA PRO A 49 -13.53 8.14 10.21
C PRO A 49 -13.31 7.48 11.57
N GLY A 50 -13.42 6.15 11.63
CA GLY A 50 -13.36 5.37 12.87
C GLY A 50 -14.70 5.20 13.61
N MET A 51 -15.72 6.01 13.32
CA MET A 51 -17.07 5.87 13.88
C MET A 51 -17.71 4.54 13.47
N ARG A 52 -18.55 3.95 14.31
CA ARG A 52 -19.31 2.75 13.94
C ARG A 52 -20.26 3.05 12.78
N MET A 53 -20.32 2.15 11.81
CA MET A 53 -21.15 2.31 10.61
C MET A 53 -22.62 2.53 10.94
N SER A 54 -23.15 1.81 11.94
CA SER A 54 -24.55 1.96 12.40
C SER A 54 -24.85 3.35 12.94
N GLU A 55 -23.92 3.95 13.67
CA GLU A 55 -24.01 5.31 14.19
C GLU A 55 -23.94 6.34 13.06
N ALA A 56 -22.99 6.17 12.13
CA ALA A 56 -22.82 7.05 10.98
C ALA A 56 -24.06 7.09 10.06
N ILE A 57 -24.67 5.93 9.81
CA ILE A 57 -25.92 5.83 9.04
C ILE A 57 -27.06 6.56 9.75
N GLY A 58 -27.12 6.50 11.08
CA GLY A 58 -28.11 7.23 11.87
C GLY A 58 -28.00 8.75 11.78
N LEU A 59 -26.80 9.27 11.53
CA LEU A 59 -26.54 10.71 11.34
C LEU A 59 -26.83 11.19 9.92
N CYS A 60 -26.88 10.29 8.93
CA CYS A 60 -27.01 10.65 7.52
C CYS A 60 -28.22 9.99 6.87
N HIS A 61 -29.22 10.79 6.48
CA HIS A 61 -30.33 10.28 5.67
C HIS A 61 -29.93 10.11 4.20
N GLN A 62 -30.39 9.03 3.55
CA GLN A 62 -30.15 8.75 2.13
C GLN A 62 -28.66 8.63 1.74
N VAL A 63 -27.88 8.04 2.62
CA VAL A 63 -26.46 7.80 2.39
C VAL A 63 -26.24 6.53 1.56
N VAL A 64 -25.23 6.55 0.68
CA VAL A 64 -24.73 5.37 -0.03
C VAL A 64 -23.60 4.78 0.79
N VAL A 65 -23.72 3.51 1.16
CA VAL A 65 -22.67 2.77 1.87
C VAL A 65 -21.94 1.88 0.84
N LEU A 66 -20.62 1.99 0.82
CA LEU A 66 -19.74 1.22 -0.05
C LEU A 66 -18.77 0.37 0.78
N PRO A 67 -18.55 -0.90 0.39
CA PRO A 67 -17.46 -1.68 0.96
C PRO A 67 -16.11 -1.06 0.54
N PRO A 68 -15.07 -1.10 1.40
CA PRO A 68 -13.77 -0.54 1.08
C PRO A 68 -13.02 -1.44 0.08
N ASP A 69 -12.45 -0.84 -0.97
CA ASP A 69 -11.54 -1.49 -1.91
C ASP A 69 -10.10 -0.99 -1.66
N VAL A 70 -9.56 -1.38 -0.49
CA VAL A 70 -8.25 -0.91 -0.02
C VAL A 70 -7.14 -1.14 -1.05
N PRO A 71 -7.02 -2.32 -1.72
CA PRO A 71 -6.01 -2.52 -2.75
C PRO A 71 -6.12 -1.55 -3.93
N HIS A 72 -7.34 -1.15 -4.30
CA HIS A 72 -7.55 -0.14 -5.33
C HIS A 72 -7.12 1.25 -4.86
N TYR A 73 -7.44 1.62 -3.61
CA TYR A 73 -7.03 2.91 -3.04
C TYR A 73 -5.52 3.02 -2.92
N GLU A 74 -4.85 1.96 -2.47
CA GLU A 74 -3.39 1.90 -2.40
C GLU A 74 -2.74 2.11 -3.77
N ARG A 75 -3.23 1.43 -4.82
CA ARG A 75 -2.72 1.65 -6.19
C ARG A 75 -2.90 3.09 -6.66
N ARG A 76 -4.09 3.66 -6.46
CA ARG A 76 -4.35 5.05 -6.84
C ARG A 76 -3.47 6.03 -6.08
N PHE A 77 -3.13 5.69 -4.84
CA PHE A 77 -2.20 6.48 -4.05
C PHE A 77 -0.76 6.31 -4.53
N GLU A 78 -0.33 5.11 -4.88
CA GLU A 78 0.99 4.87 -5.49
C GLU A 78 1.15 5.65 -6.81
N GLU A 79 0.13 5.70 -7.66
CA GLU A 79 0.12 6.54 -8.87
C GLU A 79 0.30 8.04 -8.53
N ALA A 80 -0.32 8.50 -7.45
CA ALA A 80 -0.14 9.87 -6.96
C ALA A 80 1.28 10.12 -6.46
N LEU A 81 1.84 9.19 -5.68
CA LEU A 81 3.21 9.25 -5.19
C LEU A 81 4.24 9.25 -6.34
N ASP A 82 4.01 8.48 -7.40
CA ASP A 82 4.86 8.45 -8.59
C ASP A 82 4.90 9.80 -9.32
N VAL A 83 3.80 10.54 -9.31
CA VAL A 83 3.76 11.92 -9.82
C VAL A 83 4.62 12.84 -8.96
N LEU A 84 4.53 12.70 -7.64
CA LEU A 84 5.27 13.53 -6.69
C LEU A 84 6.78 13.23 -6.68
N ASP A 85 7.19 11.99 -6.90
CA ASP A 85 8.59 11.59 -7.07
C ASP A 85 9.27 12.29 -8.26
N GLY A 86 8.50 12.70 -9.27
CA GLY A 86 8.99 13.50 -10.37
C GLY A 86 9.27 14.96 -10.02
N LEU A 87 8.83 15.44 -8.86
CA LEU A 87 8.94 16.83 -8.43
C LEU A 87 9.94 17.05 -7.29
N SER A 88 10.08 16.06 -6.39
CA SER A 88 10.98 16.14 -5.23
C SER A 88 11.84 14.89 -5.12
N PRO A 89 13.14 15.04 -4.76
CA PRO A 89 14.02 13.89 -4.56
C PRO A 89 13.67 13.04 -3.34
N VAL A 90 12.90 13.59 -2.41
CA VAL A 90 12.47 12.91 -1.19
C VAL A 90 10.97 13.03 -1.04
N VAL A 91 10.27 11.92 -1.23
CA VAL A 91 8.84 11.78 -1.02
C VAL A 91 8.61 10.71 0.05
N GLU A 92 7.80 11.03 1.04
CA GLU A 92 7.37 10.11 2.09
C GLU A 92 5.85 9.94 2.05
N ALA A 93 5.38 8.72 1.97
CA ALA A 93 3.97 8.40 2.12
C ALA A 93 3.58 8.49 3.62
N ALA A 94 2.65 9.38 3.98
CA ALA A 94 2.18 9.51 5.36
C ALA A 94 1.01 8.57 5.66
N CYS A 95 -0.03 8.68 4.87
CA CYS A 95 -1.23 7.81 4.89
C CYS A 95 -1.94 7.93 3.54
N LEU A 96 -2.97 7.12 3.31
CA LEU A 96 -3.77 7.22 2.08
C LEU A 96 -4.25 8.67 1.85
N GLY A 97 -3.82 9.25 0.74
CA GLY A 97 -4.14 10.62 0.35
C GLY A 97 -3.24 11.70 0.94
N ALA A 98 -2.19 11.36 1.71
CA ALA A 98 -1.24 12.35 2.24
C ALA A 98 0.21 11.91 2.01
N ALA A 99 1.02 12.84 1.50
CA ALA A 99 2.45 12.63 1.27
C ALA A 99 3.23 13.88 1.66
N TYR A 100 4.46 13.67 2.15
CA TYR A 100 5.41 14.74 2.43
C TYR A 100 6.49 14.81 1.35
N LEU A 101 6.88 16.02 0.98
CA LEU A 101 7.96 16.29 0.04
C LEU A 101 9.00 17.19 0.70
N SER A 102 10.28 16.89 0.48
CA SER A 102 11.34 17.83 0.84
C SER A 102 11.47 18.91 -0.21
N LEU A 103 11.58 20.14 0.24
CA LEU A 103 11.99 21.27 -0.60
C LEU A 103 13.49 21.55 -0.46
N ASP A 104 14.19 20.77 0.34
CA ASP A 104 15.60 20.97 0.59
C ASP A 104 16.45 20.68 -0.66
N GLY A 105 17.39 21.58 -0.95
CA GLY A 105 18.21 21.50 -2.15
C GLY A 105 17.51 21.87 -3.46
N LEU A 106 16.22 22.20 -3.42
CA LEU A 106 15.49 22.72 -4.58
C LEU A 106 15.59 24.24 -4.62
N SER A 107 16.08 24.79 -5.76
CA SER A 107 16.11 26.24 -6.01
C SER A 107 14.74 26.71 -6.51
N VAL A 108 13.68 26.47 -5.71
CA VAL A 108 12.30 26.80 -6.08
C VAL A 108 11.62 27.60 -4.98
N GLU A 109 10.72 28.49 -5.38
CA GLU A 109 9.84 29.18 -4.46
C GLU A 109 8.80 28.19 -3.91
N PRO A 110 8.56 28.16 -2.58
CA PRO A 110 7.70 27.17 -1.95
C PRO A 110 6.26 27.12 -2.48
N VAL A 111 5.61 28.27 -2.67
CA VAL A 111 4.22 28.31 -3.12
C VAL A 111 4.05 27.88 -4.57
N PRO A 112 4.82 28.42 -5.55
CA PRO A 112 4.81 27.93 -6.93
C PRO A 112 5.10 26.42 -7.06
N PHE A 113 6.03 25.88 -6.27
CA PHE A 113 6.29 24.45 -6.22
C PHE A 113 5.04 23.64 -5.78
N ALA A 114 4.38 24.11 -4.73
CA ALA A 114 3.16 23.46 -4.23
C ALA A 114 2.00 23.52 -5.23
N GLU A 115 1.86 24.63 -5.95
CA GLU A 115 0.88 24.79 -7.02
C GLU A 115 1.15 23.85 -8.20
N GLU A 116 2.43 23.66 -8.57
CA GLU A 116 2.80 22.68 -9.59
C GLU A 116 2.51 21.25 -9.12
N ALA A 117 2.76 20.90 -7.85
CA ALA A 117 2.43 19.60 -7.31
C ALA A 117 0.91 19.31 -7.39
N ILE A 118 0.06 20.28 -7.02
CA ILE A 118 -1.41 20.18 -7.16
C ILE A 118 -1.79 19.99 -8.64
N SER A 119 -1.21 20.80 -9.52
CA SER A 119 -1.52 20.78 -10.95
C SER A 119 -1.08 19.48 -11.62
N ALA A 120 0.11 18.97 -11.28
CA ALA A 120 0.64 17.69 -11.77
C ALA A 120 -0.23 16.52 -11.34
N LEU A 121 -0.62 16.46 -10.05
CA LEU A 121 -1.53 15.44 -9.53
C LEU A 121 -2.87 15.48 -10.26
N ARG A 122 -3.48 16.67 -10.38
CA ARG A 122 -4.76 16.82 -11.08
C ARG A 122 -4.69 16.34 -12.53
N ARG A 123 -3.62 16.73 -13.27
CA ARG A 123 -3.46 16.33 -14.68
C ARG A 123 -3.29 14.84 -14.86
N ARG A 124 -2.55 14.18 -13.95
CA ARG A 124 -2.16 12.78 -14.10
C ARG A 124 -3.15 11.80 -13.47
N THR A 125 -3.75 12.18 -12.36
CA THR A 125 -4.61 11.28 -11.56
C THR A 125 -6.06 11.75 -11.47
N GLY A 126 -6.36 12.99 -11.85
CA GLY A 126 -7.66 13.61 -11.66
C GLY A 126 -7.98 13.98 -10.20
N LEU A 127 -7.06 13.71 -9.25
CA LEU A 127 -7.26 13.98 -7.83
C LEU A 127 -6.99 15.45 -7.51
N MET A 128 -7.83 16.04 -6.65
CA MET A 128 -7.68 17.42 -6.23
C MET A 128 -7.06 17.48 -4.84
N ALA A 129 -5.80 17.90 -4.77
CA ALA A 129 -5.07 18.05 -3.53
C ALA A 129 -5.12 19.48 -2.99
N ALA A 130 -4.86 19.65 -1.70
CA ALA A 130 -4.40 20.88 -1.08
C ALA A 130 -2.95 20.69 -0.64
N THR A 131 -2.17 21.76 -0.60
CA THR A 131 -0.76 21.66 -0.16
C THR A 131 -0.50 22.66 0.96
N GLY A 132 0.14 22.18 2.03
CA GLY A 132 0.62 23.01 3.13
C GLY A 132 2.13 22.93 3.24
N ILE A 133 2.81 24.06 3.46
CA ILE A 133 4.24 24.13 3.62
C ILE A 133 4.56 24.72 4.99
N ALA A 134 5.46 24.06 5.73
CA ALA A 134 5.93 24.50 7.05
C ALA A 134 7.32 23.93 7.38
N GLY A 135 7.87 24.28 8.54
CA GLY A 135 9.17 23.81 8.99
C GLY A 135 9.19 22.35 9.51
N GLY A 136 8.04 21.72 9.72
CA GLY A 136 7.90 20.33 10.18
C GLY A 136 6.70 19.62 9.55
N LYS A 137 6.72 18.28 9.60
CA LYS A 137 5.67 17.41 9.00
C LYS A 137 4.27 17.74 9.53
N PHE A 138 4.15 17.80 10.87
CA PHE A 138 2.87 18.01 11.52
C PHE A 138 2.26 19.38 11.17
N ALA A 139 3.06 20.45 11.22
CA ALA A 139 2.60 21.78 10.84
C ALA A 139 2.23 21.83 9.35
N ALA A 140 3.04 21.26 8.45
CA ALA A 140 2.73 21.17 7.01
C ALA A 140 1.40 20.43 6.75
N TRP A 141 1.17 19.31 7.46
CA TRP A 141 -0.06 18.55 7.35
C TRP A 141 -1.29 19.33 7.85
N THR A 142 -1.18 20.03 8.97
CA THR A 142 -2.29 20.83 9.50
C THR A 142 -2.60 22.02 8.59
N VAL A 143 -1.59 22.65 8.00
CA VAL A 143 -1.76 23.71 6.98
C VAL A 143 -2.47 23.16 5.74
N ALA A 144 -2.05 21.98 5.24
CA ALA A 144 -2.68 21.34 4.08
C ALA A 144 -4.17 21.03 4.35
N ARG A 145 -4.49 20.50 5.53
CA ARG A 145 -5.87 20.21 5.94
C ARG A 145 -6.74 21.45 6.07
N ALA A 146 -6.16 22.57 6.49
CA ALA A 146 -6.85 23.85 6.61
C ALA A 146 -7.02 24.57 5.27
N ALA A 147 -6.22 24.21 4.26
CA ALA A 147 -6.31 24.78 2.92
C ALA A 147 -7.50 24.18 2.15
N ARG A 148 -8.07 24.95 1.23
CA ARG A 148 -9.08 24.44 0.30
C ARG A 148 -8.43 23.57 -0.77
N PRO A 149 -9.07 22.48 -1.20
CA PRO A 149 -8.59 21.70 -2.36
C PRO A 149 -8.31 22.61 -3.57
N GLY A 150 -7.21 22.41 -4.23
CA GLY A 150 -6.73 23.24 -5.32
C GLY A 150 -5.85 24.42 -4.91
N LEU A 151 -5.66 24.67 -3.60
CA LEU A 151 -4.85 25.76 -3.11
C LEU A 151 -3.61 25.29 -2.35
N ALA A 152 -2.53 26.06 -2.49
CA ALA A 152 -1.32 25.94 -1.71
C ALA A 152 -1.26 27.05 -0.63
N LYS A 153 -0.76 26.70 0.56
CA LYS A 153 -0.53 27.65 1.64
C LYS A 153 0.81 27.37 2.30
N ALA A 154 1.65 28.38 2.39
CA ALA A 154 2.92 28.33 3.12
C ALA A 154 2.76 29.04 4.47
N LEU A 155 3.35 28.46 5.49
CA LEU A 155 3.50 29.07 6.81
C LEU A 155 4.93 29.60 6.93
N PRO A 156 5.11 30.88 7.27
CA PRO A 156 6.44 31.44 7.49
C PRO A 156 7.18 30.72 8.62
N PRO A 157 8.50 30.53 8.50
CA PRO A 157 9.29 29.92 9.57
C PRO A 157 9.13 30.67 10.90
N GLY A 158 8.88 29.93 11.98
CA GLY A 158 8.68 30.47 13.32
C GLY A 158 7.22 30.82 13.67
N GLU A 159 6.30 30.75 12.74
CA GLU A 159 4.87 30.98 12.97
C GLU A 159 4.10 29.69 13.30
N GLU A 160 4.77 28.53 13.33
CA GLU A 160 4.15 27.20 13.53
C GLU A 160 3.36 27.16 14.83
N ALA A 161 3.96 27.60 15.96
CA ALA A 161 3.31 27.57 17.27
C ALA A 161 2.05 28.48 17.29
N ALA A 162 2.12 29.67 16.70
CA ALA A 162 1.01 30.60 16.65
C ALA A 162 -0.14 30.06 15.79
N PHE A 163 0.18 29.43 14.65
CA PHE A 163 -0.80 28.80 13.77
C PHE A 163 -1.49 27.59 14.44
N LEU A 164 -0.72 26.75 15.15
CA LEU A 164 -1.21 25.54 15.79
C LEU A 164 -2.03 25.83 17.05
N ALA A 165 -1.69 26.89 17.80
CA ALA A 165 -2.27 27.19 19.09
C ALA A 165 -3.81 27.13 19.15
N PRO A 166 -4.60 27.69 18.20
CA PRO A 166 -6.06 27.64 18.23
C PRO A 166 -6.64 26.29 17.76
N LEU A 167 -5.82 25.39 17.21
CA LEU A 167 -6.31 24.14 16.65
C LEU A 167 -6.62 23.11 17.75
N PRO A 168 -7.64 22.24 17.54
CA PRO A 168 -8.05 21.26 18.54
C PRO A 168 -7.01 20.17 18.75
N VAL A 169 -6.89 19.69 20.00
CA VAL A 169 -6.01 18.60 20.38
C VAL A 169 -6.29 17.29 19.65
N ASP A 170 -7.46 17.14 19.05
CA ASP A 170 -7.85 15.96 18.28
C ASP A 170 -7.01 15.75 17.02
N LEU A 171 -6.33 16.76 16.53
CA LEU A 171 -5.42 16.66 15.41
C LEU A 171 -4.05 16.07 15.80
N LEU A 172 -3.72 16.06 17.08
CA LEU A 172 -2.46 15.46 17.54
C LEU A 172 -2.45 13.94 17.30
N PRO A 173 -1.29 13.35 16.94
CA PRO A 173 -1.12 11.92 16.79
C PRO A 173 -1.07 11.23 18.16
N ALA A 174 -2.16 11.31 18.91
CA ALA A 174 -2.32 10.76 20.24
C ALA A 174 -3.29 9.57 20.22
N SER A 175 -3.17 8.65 21.18
CA SER A 175 -4.14 7.59 21.39
C SER A 175 -5.51 8.16 21.83
N ASP A 176 -6.58 7.42 21.58
CA ASP A 176 -7.92 7.84 22.00
C ASP A 176 -8.03 8.00 23.51
N SER A 177 -7.33 7.16 24.29
CA SER A 177 -7.25 7.27 25.74
C SER A 177 -6.57 8.57 26.17
N MET A 178 -5.51 8.98 25.47
CA MET A 178 -4.82 10.24 25.74
C MET A 178 -5.69 11.43 25.37
N ARG A 179 -6.34 11.44 24.19
CA ARG A 179 -7.27 12.50 23.78
C ARG A 179 -8.42 12.67 24.76
N TRP A 180 -8.99 11.55 25.24
CA TRP A 180 -10.03 11.56 26.28
C TRP A 180 -9.54 12.21 27.57
N ARG A 181 -8.33 11.83 28.04
CA ARG A 181 -7.73 12.43 29.26
C ARG A 181 -7.44 13.92 29.09
N LEU A 182 -6.95 14.35 27.92
CA LEU A 182 -6.75 15.78 27.62
C LEU A 182 -8.05 16.57 27.78
N ARG A 183 -9.14 16.08 27.16
CA ARG A 183 -10.44 16.73 27.30
C ARG A 183 -10.97 16.74 28.74
N LEU A 184 -10.77 15.65 29.48
CA LEU A 184 -11.17 15.58 30.89
C LEU A 184 -10.44 16.64 31.74
N LEU A 185 -9.20 16.99 31.37
CA LEU A 185 -8.42 18.04 32.00
C LEU A 185 -8.73 19.46 31.46
N GLY A 186 -9.69 19.60 30.55
CA GLY A 186 -10.05 20.87 29.95
C GLY A 186 -9.04 21.41 28.93
N LEU A 187 -8.15 20.54 28.43
CA LEU A 187 -7.17 20.88 27.39
C LEU A 187 -7.80 20.62 26.02
N GLU A 188 -8.34 21.66 25.40
CA GLU A 188 -9.10 21.54 24.15
C GLU A 188 -8.29 21.94 22.93
N THR A 189 -7.32 22.85 23.10
CA THR A 189 -6.49 23.37 22.03
C THR A 189 -5.01 23.00 22.21
N MET A 190 -4.27 23.04 21.12
CA MET A 190 -2.81 22.85 21.19
C MET A 190 -2.14 23.94 22.01
N GLY A 191 -2.64 25.15 21.97
CA GLY A 191 -2.16 26.26 22.80
C GLY A 191 -2.30 26.00 24.30
N ASP A 192 -3.33 25.27 24.73
CA ASP A 192 -3.51 24.90 26.14
C ASP A 192 -2.39 23.93 26.57
N ILE A 193 -2.04 22.97 25.72
CA ILE A 193 -0.93 22.04 25.96
C ILE A 193 0.41 22.78 25.97
N ALA A 194 0.66 23.62 24.97
CA ALA A 194 1.95 24.31 24.80
C ALA A 194 2.28 25.27 25.96
N ARG A 195 1.27 25.78 26.68
CA ARG A 195 1.45 26.64 27.87
C ARG A 195 1.85 25.86 29.11
N LEU A 196 1.66 24.54 29.14
CA LEU A 196 1.98 23.74 30.32
C LEU A 196 3.49 23.48 30.41
N PRO A 197 4.07 23.38 31.60
CA PRO A 197 5.45 22.97 31.75
C PRO A 197 5.66 21.54 31.20
N LEU A 198 6.67 21.37 30.35
CA LEU A 198 6.98 20.08 29.73
C LEU A 198 7.13 18.96 30.75
N GLY A 199 7.86 19.23 31.88
CA GLY A 199 8.11 18.21 32.89
C GLY A 199 6.83 17.67 33.52
N ALA A 200 5.88 18.53 33.86
CA ALA A 200 4.58 18.13 34.44
C ALA A 200 3.76 17.35 33.40
N PHE A 201 3.73 17.80 32.16
CA PHE A 201 2.99 17.15 31.08
C PHE A 201 3.58 15.76 30.75
N GLN A 202 4.91 15.65 30.65
CA GLN A 202 5.60 14.38 30.42
C GLN A 202 5.43 13.40 31.60
N GLN A 203 5.43 13.89 32.85
CA GLN A 203 5.17 13.04 34.02
C GLN A 203 3.75 12.42 33.96
N GLN A 204 2.78 13.18 33.47
CA GLN A 204 1.37 12.75 33.38
C GLN A 204 1.09 11.82 32.20
N PHE A 205 1.72 12.05 31.04
CA PHE A 205 1.42 11.38 29.78
C PHE A 205 2.58 10.55 29.20
N GLY A 206 3.73 10.52 29.85
CA GLY A 206 4.90 9.76 29.41
C GLY A 206 5.57 10.30 28.14
N PRO A 207 6.32 9.44 27.42
CA PRO A 207 7.02 9.85 26.18
C PRO A 207 6.09 10.39 25.09
N ASP A 208 4.91 9.79 24.91
CA ASP A 208 3.90 10.24 23.95
C ASP A 208 3.40 11.65 24.32
N GLY A 209 3.30 11.96 25.61
CA GLY A 209 3.00 13.30 26.09
C GLY A 209 4.05 14.31 25.66
N LYS A 210 5.33 13.98 25.83
CA LYS A 210 6.43 14.85 25.37
C LYS A 210 6.28 15.15 23.87
N ARG A 211 6.07 14.11 23.05
CA ARG A 211 5.89 14.29 21.58
C ARG A 211 4.70 15.19 21.25
N CYS A 212 3.56 14.98 21.91
CA CYS A 212 2.38 15.81 21.71
C CYS A 212 2.62 17.27 22.16
N TRP A 213 3.35 17.50 23.24
CA TRP A 213 3.72 18.83 23.71
C TRP A 213 4.63 19.56 22.72
N GLU A 214 5.66 18.87 22.20
CA GLU A 214 6.57 19.39 21.18
C GLU A 214 5.78 19.79 19.92
N LEU A 215 4.93 18.90 19.39
CA LEU A 215 4.11 19.16 18.23
C LEU A 215 3.12 20.32 18.45
N ALA A 216 2.49 20.41 19.62
CA ALA A 216 1.59 21.51 19.98
C ALA A 216 2.33 22.86 20.02
N GLY A 217 3.61 22.83 20.43
CA GLY A 217 4.51 23.99 20.40
C GLY A 217 5.15 24.29 19.03
N GLY A 218 4.80 23.56 17.99
CA GLY A 218 5.38 23.72 16.64
C GLY A 218 6.78 23.12 16.50
N ILE A 219 7.23 22.31 17.46
CA ILE A 219 8.54 21.65 17.42
C ILE A 219 8.38 20.27 16.79
N ASP A 220 8.84 20.11 15.55
CA ASP A 220 8.80 18.86 14.84
C ASP A 220 10.11 18.64 14.08
N ASN A 221 11.00 17.86 14.69
CA ASN A 221 12.32 17.54 14.15
C ASN A 221 12.37 16.15 13.49
N GLU A 222 11.24 15.52 13.25
CA GLU A 222 11.20 14.22 12.61
C GLU A 222 11.66 14.30 11.16
N PRO A 223 12.74 13.59 10.77
CA PRO A 223 13.22 13.63 9.40
C PRO A 223 12.23 12.96 8.45
N LEU A 224 12.27 13.36 7.17
CA LEU A 224 11.54 12.64 6.13
C LEU A 224 12.19 11.28 5.89
N THR A 225 11.37 10.25 5.82
CA THR A 225 11.78 8.90 5.45
C THR A 225 11.47 8.70 3.97
N PRO A 226 12.51 8.70 3.08
CA PRO A 226 12.29 8.52 1.67
C PRO A 226 11.54 7.22 1.39
N ARG A 227 10.53 7.28 0.55
CA ARG A 227 9.87 6.12 -0.01
C ARG A 227 10.89 5.29 -0.80
N VAL A 228 11.00 4.02 -0.49
CA VAL A 228 11.76 3.08 -1.30
C VAL A 228 10.89 2.68 -2.49
N ARG A 229 11.22 3.17 -3.66
CA ARG A 229 10.55 2.78 -4.89
C ARG A 229 11.00 1.38 -5.27
N GLU A 230 10.13 0.40 -5.10
CA GLU A 230 10.37 -0.90 -5.70
C GLU A 230 10.21 -0.76 -7.22
N GLU A 231 11.26 -1.06 -7.96
CA GLU A 231 11.12 -1.15 -9.40
C GLU A 231 10.21 -2.32 -9.74
N THR A 232 9.15 -2.05 -10.47
CA THR A 232 8.18 -3.06 -10.88
C THR A 232 8.05 -3.07 -12.41
N VAL A 233 7.61 -4.20 -12.94
CA VAL A 233 7.25 -4.34 -14.36
C VAL A 233 5.79 -4.71 -14.43
N VAL A 234 4.98 -3.84 -15.00
CA VAL A 234 3.52 -4.02 -15.12
C VAL A 234 3.14 -4.30 -16.57
N ARG A 235 2.25 -5.26 -16.77
CA ARG A 235 1.63 -5.55 -18.08
C ARG A 235 0.13 -5.74 -17.90
N ARG A 236 -0.64 -5.19 -18.85
CA ARG A 236 -2.11 -5.22 -18.85
C ARG A 236 -2.64 -5.85 -20.11
N LEU A 237 -3.79 -6.49 -20.00
CA LEU A 237 -4.52 -7.11 -21.10
C LEU A 237 -6.02 -6.89 -20.89
N GLN A 238 -6.63 -6.16 -21.82
CA GLN A 238 -8.08 -6.05 -21.89
C GLN A 238 -8.65 -7.37 -22.46
N MET A 239 -9.63 -7.94 -21.79
CA MET A 239 -10.32 -9.13 -22.28
C MET A 239 -11.29 -8.74 -23.41
N PRO A 240 -11.43 -9.56 -24.47
CA PRO A 240 -12.35 -9.27 -25.56
C PRO A 240 -13.82 -9.15 -25.13
N ALA A 241 -14.19 -9.86 -24.09
CA ALA A 241 -15.47 -9.77 -23.39
C ALA A 241 -15.27 -10.19 -21.93
N PRO A 242 -16.10 -9.67 -20.99
CA PRO A 242 -16.06 -10.10 -19.59
C PRO A 242 -16.23 -11.62 -19.50
N THR A 243 -15.31 -12.30 -18.78
CA THR A 243 -15.30 -13.76 -18.73
C THR A 243 -15.05 -14.30 -17.31
N VAL A 244 -15.72 -15.41 -16.99
CA VAL A 244 -15.45 -16.24 -15.80
C VAL A 244 -14.69 -17.52 -16.15
N ALA A 245 -14.44 -17.77 -17.45
CA ALA A 245 -13.77 -18.98 -17.90
C ALA A 245 -12.32 -19.00 -17.41
N LEU A 246 -12.02 -19.89 -16.48
CA LEU A 246 -10.70 -20.02 -15.88
C LEU A 246 -9.59 -20.22 -16.92
N GLU A 247 -9.87 -21.02 -17.97
CA GLU A 247 -8.91 -21.25 -19.05
C GLU A 247 -8.54 -19.97 -19.80
N ALA A 248 -9.53 -19.12 -20.13
CA ALA A 248 -9.29 -17.85 -20.80
C ALA A 248 -8.49 -16.89 -19.90
N ILE A 249 -8.80 -16.85 -18.59
CA ILE A 249 -8.07 -16.06 -17.60
C ILE A 249 -6.62 -16.56 -17.51
N LEU A 250 -6.41 -17.87 -17.41
CA LEU A 250 -5.06 -18.46 -17.33
C LEU A 250 -4.24 -18.16 -18.61
N MET A 251 -4.83 -18.25 -19.80
CA MET A 251 -4.16 -17.89 -21.06
C MET A 251 -3.78 -16.41 -21.09
N GLY A 252 -4.66 -15.53 -20.63
CA GLY A 252 -4.39 -14.09 -20.54
C GLY A 252 -3.23 -13.78 -19.57
N VAL A 253 -3.24 -14.37 -18.38
CA VAL A 253 -2.18 -14.20 -17.39
C VAL A 253 -0.87 -14.79 -17.84
N GLU A 254 -0.87 -15.98 -18.48
CA GLU A 254 0.33 -16.59 -19.06
C GLU A 254 1.01 -15.62 -20.04
N ARG A 255 0.25 -15.09 -21.00
CA ARG A 255 0.75 -14.11 -21.95
C ARG A 255 1.36 -12.89 -21.26
N LEU A 256 0.71 -12.39 -20.19
CA LEU A 256 1.20 -11.23 -19.43
C LEU A 256 2.50 -11.55 -18.66
N VAL A 257 2.60 -12.73 -18.04
CA VAL A 257 3.82 -13.17 -17.34
C VAL A 257 4.99 -13.22 -18.31
N TYR A 258 4.83 -13.88 -19.48
CA TYR A 258 5.90 -13.93 -20.47
C TYR A 258 6.27 -12.57 -21.03
N ALA A 259 5.27 -11.69 -21.27
CA ALA A 259 5.52 -10.32 -21.72
C ALA A 259 6.24 -9.48 -20.64
N ALA A 260 5.89 -9.64 -19.39
CA ALA A 260 6.55 -8.94 -18.29
C ALA A 260 8.00 -9.40 -18.08
N TYR A 261 8.26 -10.70 -18.21
CA TYR A 261 9.61 -11.24 -18.14
C TYR A 261 10.47 -10.86 -19.35
N GLY A 262 9.89 -10.62 -20.51
CA GLY A 262 10.56 -10.11 -21.72
C GLY A 262 10.82 -8.60 -21.70
N ASP A 263 10.34 -7.87 -20.69
CA ASP A 263 10.45 -6.42 -20.63
C ASP A 263 11.90 -5.95 -20.42
N SER A 264 12.28 -4.91 -21.18
CA SER A 264 13.59 -4.27 -21.04
C SER A 264 13.80 -3.61 -19.66
N GLY A 265 12.72 -3.19 -19.00
CA GLY A 265 12.75 -2.63 -17.64
C GLY A 265 13.23 -3.63 -16.59
N ARG A 266 12.97 -4.94 -16.79
CA ARG A 266 13.50 -6.00 -15.92
C ARG A 266 15.03 -6.12 -16.00
N ARG A 267 15.65 -5.80 -17.14
CA ARG A 267 17.11 -5.84 -17.35
C ARG A 267 17.79 -7.17 -16.94
N GLY A 268 17.09 -8.29 -17.13
CA GLY A 268 17.60 -9.62 -16.73
C GLY A 268 17.59 -9.88 -15.22
N ARG A 269 17.02 -8.99 -14.41
CA ARG A 269 16.95 -9.15 -12.95
C ARG A 269 15.99 -10.26 -12.56
N TRP A 270 16.23 -10.81 -11.37
CA TRP A 270 15.42 -11.84 -10.75
C TRP A 270 14.19 -11.21 -10.07
N VAL A 271 13.06 -11.92 -10.07
CA VAL A 271 11.78 -11.47 -9.55
C VAL A 271 11.45 -12.22 -8.26
N ARG A 272 11.08 -11.52 -7.19
CA ARG A 272 10.71 -12.11 -5.89
C ARG A 272 9.23 -12.38 -5.74
N LYS A 273 8.39 -11.64 -6.45
CA LYS A 273 6.93 -11.71 -6.29
C LYS A 273 6.26 -11.33 -7.61
N ALA A 274 5.19 -12.02 -7.95
CA ALA A 274 4.23 -11.55 -8.95
C ALA A 274 2.92 -11.16 -8.25
N VAL A 275 2.26 -10.13 -8.75
CA VAL A 275 0.90 -9.77 -8.33
C VAL A 275 0.01 -9.85 -9.55
N VAL A 276 -1.02 -10.67 -9.48
CA VAL A 276 -2.04 -10.77 -10.54
C VAL A 276 -3.26 -10.02 -10.09
N ARG A 277 -3.75 -9.11 -10.94
CA ARG A 277 -4.96 -8.34 -10.67
C ARG A 277 -5.96 -8.52 -11.79
N ALA A 278 -7.22 -8.37 -11.45
CA ALA A 278 -8.31 -8.35 -12.42
C ALA A 278 -9.31 -7.24 -12.07
N THR A 279 -9.71 -6.46 -13.06
CA THR A 279 -10.87 -5.58 -12.97
C THR A 279 -12.10 -6.44 -13.27
N LEU A 280 -13.08 -6.38 -12.37
CA LEU A 280 -14.29 -7.18 -12.47
C LEU A 280 -15.44 -6.38 -13.09
N ASP A 281 -16.28 -7.06 -13.91
CA ASP A 281 -17.41 -6.46 -14.63
C ASP A 281 -18.44 -5.79 -13.71
N ALA A 282 -19.16 -4.82 -14.26
CA ALA A 282 -20.30 -4.11 -13.68
C ALA A 282 -20.04 -3.45 -12.31
N GLY A 283 -18.90 -2.78 -12.17
CA GLY A 283 -18.51 -2.11 -10.91
C GLY A 283 -18.23 -3.10 -9.78
N GLY A 284 -17.90 -4.34 -10.14
CA GLY A 284 -17.68 -5.46 -9.22
C GLY A 284 -16.38 -5.43 -8.41
N GLY A 285 -15.66 -4.33 -8.41
CA GLY A 285 -14.43 -4.20 -7.66
C GLY A 285 -13.20 -4.72 -8.39
N SER A 286 -12.12 -4.88 -7.67
CA SER A 286 -10.89 -5.50 -8.13
C SER A 286 -10.66 -6.83 -7.41
N TRP A 287 -10.07 -7.78 -8.13
CA TRP A 287 -9.54 -9.00 -7.55
C TRP A 287 -8.01 -8.94 -7.59
N GLU A 288 -7.38 -9.30 -6.49
CA GLU A 288 -5.92 -9.30 -6.39
C GLU A 288 -5.41 -10.59 -5.79
N LEU A 289 -4.33 -11.11 -6.37
CA LEU A 289 -3.65 -12.31 -5.93
C LEU A 289 -2.14 -12.08 -5.89
N PRO A 290 -1.55 -11.79 -4.72
CA PRO A 290 -0.11 -11.76 -4.55
C PRO A 290 0.45 -13.20 -4.54
N VAL A 291 1.49 -13.43 -5.35
CA VAL A 291 2.18 -14.71 -5.47
C VAL A 291 3.66 -14.51 -5.13
N PRO A 292 4.04 -14.63 -3.84
CA PRO A 292 5.43 -14.58 -3.45
C PRO A 292 6.16 -15.84 -3.90
N PHE A 293 7.35 -15.68 -4.45
CA PHE A 293 8.24 -16.79 -4.81
C PHE A 293 9.17 -17.10 -3.65
N ARG A 294 9.40 -18.38 -3.36
CA ARG A 294 10.35 -18.81 -2.29
C ARG A 294 11.76 -18.28 -2.53
N GLU A 295 12.17 -18.30 -3.79
CA GLU A 295 13.44 -17.74 -4.26
C GLU A 295 13.13 -16.78 -5.41
N ALA A 296 14.02 -15.84 -5.67
CA ALA A 296 13.87 -14.98 -6.82
C ALA A 296 13.95 -15.80 -8.12
N LEU A 297 13.04 -15.59 -9.04
CA LEU A 297 12.92 -16.35 -10.29
C LEU A 297 13.39 -15.51 -11.48
N ALA A 298 14.22 -16.11 -12.35
CA ALA A 298 14.65 -15.52 -13.62
C ALA A 298 13.87 -16.06 -14.82
N ASP A 299 13.43 -17.33 -14.73
CA ASP A 299 12.72 -18.01 -15.83
C ASP A 299 11.20 -17.75 -15.73
N PRO A 300 10.57 -17.26 -16.81
CA PRO A 300 9.12 -17.05 -16.84
C PRO A 300 8.31 -18.34 -16.69
N ARG A 301 8.88 -19.51 -17.02
CA ARG A 301 8.19 -20.81 -16.89
C ARG A 301 7.96 -21.16 -15.42
N ASP A 302 8.96 -20.96 -14.57
CA ASP A 302 8.87 -21.22 -13.13
C ASP A 302 7.88 -20.25 -12.47
N ALA A 303 7.94 -18.97 -12.86
CA ALA A 303 7.02 -17.96 -12.40
C ALA A 303 5.58 -18.26 -12.84
N TRP A 304 5.37 -18.62 -14.10
CA TRP A 304 4.07 -19.01 -14.62
C TRP A 304 3.48 -20.20 -13.87
N PHE A 305 4.31 -21.23 -13.62
CA PHE A 305 3.86 -22.39 -12.86
C PHE A 305 3.33 -21.99 -11.47
N ALA A 306 4.09 -21.17 -10.73
CA ALA A 306 3.67 -20.70 -9.41
C ALA A 306 2.37 -19.88 -9.46
N VAL A 307 2.27 -18.95 -10.44
CA VAL A 307 1.09 -18.10 -10.67
C VAL A 307 -0.14 -18.94 -11.04
N LYS A 308 0.01 -19.90 -11.98
CA LYS A 308 -1.07 -20.81 -12.38
C LYS A 308 -1.65 -21.59 -11.20
N CYS A 309 -0.77 -22.18 -10.37
CA CYS A 309 -1.19 -22.91 -9.18
C CYS A 309 -1.91 -22.01 -8.17
N ALA A 310 -1.49 -20.77 -8.00
CA ALA A 310 -2.12 -19.82 -7.10
C ALA A 310 -3.51 -19.40 -7.60
N ILE A 311 -3.68 -19.10 -8.89
CA ILE A 311 -4.98 -18.75 -9.50
C ILE A 311 -5.95 -19.93 -9.40
N ALA A 312 -5.50 -21.15 -9.67
CA ALA A 312 -6.34 -22.34 -9.57
C ALA A 312 -6.93 -22.57 -8.17
N ARG A 313 -6.19 -22.17 -7.11
CA ARG A 313 -6.66 -22.26 -5.71
C ARG A 313 -7.62 -21.14 -5.33
N ARG A 314 -7.46 -19.95 -5.92
CA ARG A 314 -8.26 -18.76 -5.59
C ARG A 314 -8.61 -17.98 -6.87
N PRO A 315 -9.49 -18.54 -7.73
CA PRO A 315 -9.90 -17.87 -8.96
C PRO A 315 -10.78 -16.65 -8.67
N PRO A 316 -10.84 -15.66 -9.59
CA PRO A 316 -11.84 -14.60 -9.54
C PRO A 316 -13.25 -15.19 -9.57
N GLN A 317 -14.16 -14.67 -8.75
CA GLN A 317 -15.53 -15.19 -8.59
C GLN A 317 -16.54 -14.45 -9.51
N ARG A 318 -16.10 -13.42 -10.24
CA ARG A 318 -16.94 -12.58 -11.11
C ARG A 318 -16.28 -12.42 -12.48
N PRO A 319 -17.04 -12.01 -13.50
CA PRO A 319 -16.48 -11.79 -14.83
C PRO A 319 -15.34 -10.79 -14.82
N VAL A 320 -14.24 -11.14 -15.48
CA VAL A 320 -13.01 -10.36 -15.59
C VAL A 320 -13.04 -9.58 -16.90
N GLU A 321 -12.89 -8.26 -16.82
CA GLU A 321 -12.79 -7.34 -17.97
C GLU A 321 -11.35 -7.06 -18.36
N GLU A 322 -10.46 -6.85 -17.37
CA GLU A 322 -9.06 -6.54 -17.58
C GLU A 322 -8.20 -7.39 -16.65
N LEU A 323 -7.06 -7.84 -17.15
CA LEU A 323 -6.01 -8.52 -16.38
C LEU A 323 -4.76 -7.65 -16.33
N GLU A 324 -4.11 -7.67 -15.15
CA GLU A 324 -2.83 -7.03 -14.92
C GLU A 324 -1.89 -8.01 -14.23
N VAL A 325 -0.63 -8.03 -14.66
CA VAL A 325 0.46 -8.74 -13.98
C VAL A 325 1.56 -7.74 -13.66
N GLU A 326 1.93 -7.68 -12.40
CA GLU A 326 3.02 -6.87 -11.87
C GLU A 326 4.11 -7.78 -11.30
N LEU A 327 5.35 -7.58 -11.74
CA LEU A 327 6.55 -8.23 -11.19
C LEU A 327 7.21 -7.27 -10.20
N VAL A 328 7.41 -7.73 -8.97
CA VAL A 328 7.87 -6.92 -7.83
C VAL A 328 9.13 -7.53 -7.22
N GLY A 329 9.97 -6.68 -6.61
CA GLY A 329 11.19 -7.12 -5.95
C GLY A 329 12.25 -7.55 -6.95
N LEU A 330 12.53 -6.70 -7.95
CA LEU A 330 13.58 -6.94 -8.96
C LEU A 330 14.95 -6.83 -8.31
N SER A 331 15.72 -7.93 -8.27
CA SER A 331 17.07 -7.99 -7.71
C SER A 331 18.09 -8.45 -8.73
N ALA A 332 19.32 -7.95 -8.63
CA ALA A 332 20.44 -8.42 -9.45
C ALA A 332 20.95 -9.81 -9.01
N GLU A 333 20.60 -10.22 -7.77
CA GLU A 333 21.06 -11.47 -7.17
C GLU A 333 19.92 -12.47 -7.04
N SER A 334 20.21 -13.74 -7.34
CA SER A 334 19.25 -14.85 -7.22
C SER A 334 18.78 -15.14 -5.79
N GLY A 335 19.40 -14.51 -4.78
CA GLY A 335 19.21 -14.86 -3.37
C GLY A 335 19.84 -16.23 -2.99
N LYS A 336 20.44 -16.92 -3.96
CA LYS A 336 21.25 -18.11 -3.71
C LYS A 336 22.69 -17.69 -3.48
N GLN A 337 23.18 -17.92 -2.29
CA GLN A 337 24.61 -18.04 -2.08
C GLN A 337 25.05 -19.28 -2.88
N SER A 338 25.64 -19.06 -4.06
CA SER A 338 26.16 -20.17 -4.87
C SER A 338 27.24 -20.88 -4.05
N ALA A 339 26.88 -22.05 -3.54
CA ALA A 339 27.89 -22.96 -2.97
C ALA A 339 28.85 -23.34 -4.12
N MET A 340 30.13 -23.24 -3.86
CA MET A 340 31.24 -23.47 -4.80
C MET A 340 31.26 -24.89 -5.42
N PHE A 341 30.21 -25.70 -5.17
CA PHE A 341 30.01 -27.08 -5.66
C PHE A 341 28.63 -27.26 -6.27
N GLU A 342 28.38 -26.66 -7.43
CA GLU A 342 27.06 -26.54 -8.06
C GLU A 342 26.45 -27.82 -8.70
N GLY A 343 27.14 -28.96 -8.73
CA GLY A 343 26.62 -30.13 -9.45
C GLY A 343 25.48 -30.88 -8.75
N LYS A 344 25.55 -31.08 -7.43
CA LYS A 344 24.57 -31.89 -6.67
C LYS A 344 23.36 -31.11 -6.12
N GLY A 345 23.51 -29.80 -5.86
CA GLY A 345 22.44 -28.97 -5.32
C GLY A 345 21.34 -28.68 -6.36
N ARG A 346 21.70 -28.53 -7.63
CA ARG A 346 20.75 -28.21 -8.72
C ARG A 346 19.82 -29.39 -9.03
N LEU A 347 20.39 -30.63 -9.06
CA LEU A 347 19.61 -31.85 -9.22
C LEU A 347 18.66 -32.09 -8.03
N ARG A 348 19.11 -31.84 -6.81
CA ARG A 348 18.28 -32.00 -5.61
C ARG A 348 17.11 -31.02 -5.60
N GLY A 349 17.33 -29.75 -5.96
CA GLY A 349 16.26 -28.76 -6.08
C GLY A 349 15.23 -29.10 -7.18
N GLN A 350 15.68 -29.65 -8.31
CA GLN A 350 14.79 -30.13 -9.37
C GLN A 350 13.94 -31.32 -8.94
N VAL A 351 14.50 -32.25 -8.18
CA VAL A 351 13.78 -33.41 -7.64
C VAL A 351 12.77 -32.96 -6.59
N GLU A 352 13.14 -32.06 -5.69
CA GLU A 352 12.22 -31.50 -4.67
C GLU A 352 11.04 -30.76 -5.31
N GLU A 353 11.29 -30.03 -6.40
CA GLU A 353 10.25 -29.34 -7.17
C GLU A 353 9.33 -30.33 -7.88
N ALA A 354 9.89 -31.35 -8.54
CA ALA A 354 9.12 -32.42 -9.21
C ALA A 354 8.22 -33.17 -8.20
N VAL A 355 8.73 -33.51 -7.02
CA VAL A 355 7.97 -34.14 -5.94
C VAL A 355 6.81 -33.25 -5.49
N ARG A 356 7.05 -31.95 -5.36
CA ARG A 356 6.03 -30.97 -4.99
C ARG A 356 4.93 -30.84 -6.05
N GLN A 357 5.31 -30.86 -7.33
CA GLN A 357 4.39 -30.84 -8.45
C GLN A 357 3.51 -32.10 -8.48
N LEU A 358 4.09 -33.27 -8.27
CA LEU A 358 3.36 -34.53 -8.22
C LEU A 358 2.38 -34.58 -7.05
N ARG A 359 2.76 -34.09 -5.87
CA ARG A 359 1.85 -33.98 -4.71
C ARG A 359 0.71 -32.99 -4.96
N ALA A 360 0.96 -31.91 -5.71
CA ALA A 360 -0.04 -30.91 -6.04
C ALA A 360 -1.10 -31.41 -7.05
N HIS A 361 -0.74 -32.35 -7.93
CA HIS A 361 -1.62 -32.91 -8.97
C HIS A 361 -2.27 -34.25 -8.62
N GLY A 362 -1.62 -35.05 -7.76
CA GLY A 362 -2.00 -36.42 -7.50
C GLY A 362 -2.63 -36.73 -6.13
N GLY A 363 -2.92 -35.72 -5.31
CA GLY A 363 -3.41 -35.97 -3.95
C GLY A 363 -2.36 -36.59 -3.04
N GLN A 364 -2.74 -37.46 -2.08
CA GLN A 364 -1.84 -38.13 -1.13
C GLN A 364 -1.03 -39.29 -1.72
N ALA A 365 -0.53 -39.18 -2.94
CA ALA A 365 0.39 -40.20 -3.45
C ALA A 365 1.69 -40.18 -2.65
N SER A 366 2.03 -41.30 -1.97
CA SER A 366 3.29 -41.46 -1.26
C SER A 366 4.43 -41.54 -2.29
N ILE A 367 5.28 -40.53 -2.32
CA ILE A 367 6.47 -40.49 -3.16
C ILE A 367 7.64 -40.95 -2.30
N GLY A 368 8.28 -42.05 -2.69
CA GLY A 368 9.40 -42.60 -1.97
C GLY A 368 10.72 -42.39 -2.73
N LYS A 369 11.85 -42.39 -2.00
CA LYS A 369 13.19 -42.44 -2.53
C LYS A 369 13.84 -43.76 -2.15
N VAL A 370 14.63 -44.31 -3.05
CA VAL A 370 15.48 -45.48 -2.76
C VAL A 370 16.76 -45.01 -2.07
N VAL A 371 17.03 -45.53 -0.90
CA VAL A 371 18.26 -45.24 -0.13
C VAL A 371 19.05 -46.52 -0.02
N GLU A 372 20.35 -46.46 -0.34
CA GLU A 372 21.25 -47.57 -0.09
C GLU A 372 21.50 -47.74 1.40
N VAL A 373 21.21 -48.96 1.93
CA VAL A 373 21.29 -49.25 3.38
C VAL A 373 22.55 -50.11 3.64
N GLU A 374 22.65 -51.25 2.95
CA GLU A 374 23.81 -52.17 3.05
C GLU A 374 24.34 -52.52 1.64
N PRO A 375 25.07 -51.63 0.96
CA PRO A 375 25.51 -51.83 -0.44
C PRO A 375 26.34 -53.09 -0.65
N TRP A 376 27.03 -53.55 0.40
CA TRP A 376 27.90 -54.73 0.41
C TRP A 376 27.19 -56.04 0.78
N SER A 377 25.92 -56.02 1.11
CA SER A 377 25.17 -57.20 1.45
C SER A 377 25.07 -58.16 0.27
N ARG A 378 25.23 -59.49 0.55
CA ARG A 378 25.01 -60.53 -0.45
C ARG A 378 23.54 -60.79 -0.74
N ILE A 379 22.64 -60.24 0.10
CA ILE A 379 21.19 -60.35 -0.03
C ILE A 379 20.67 -59.09 -0.73
N PRO A 380 20.14 -59.18 -1.96
CA PRO A 380 19.77 -58.02 -2.76
C PRO A 380 18.76 -57.11 -2.04
N GLU A 381 17.80 -57.65 -1.29
CA GLU A 381 16.74 -56.94 -0.57
C GLU A 381 17.26 -56.05 0.57
N ARG A 382 18.48 -56.27 1.04
CA ARG A 382 19.11 -55.47 2.08
C ARG A 382 19.96 -54.31 1.52
N ARG A 383 20.19 -54.31 0.23
CA ARG A 383 21.06 -53.28 -0.40
C ARG A 383 20.39 -51.92 -0.45
N ALA A 384 19.05 -51.88 -0.57
CA ALA A 384 18.30 -50.65 -0.70
C ALA A 384 16.97 -50.74 0.00
N ALA A 385 16.51 -49.62 0.53
CA ALA A 385 15.19 -49.47 1.14
C ALA A 385 14.44 -48.31 0.47
N LEU A 386 13.12 -48.45 0.32
CA LEU A 386 12.25 -47.39 -0.10
C LEU A 386 11.84 -46.57 1.16
N VAL A 387 12.23 -45.31 1.19
CA VAL A 387 11.93 -44.39 2.29
C VAL A 387 11.03 -43.28 1.75
N GLU A 388 10.03 -42.90 2.51
CA GLU A 388 9.15 -41.77 2.13
C GLU A 388 9.99 -40.50 1.93
N TYR A 389 9.69 -39.77 0.85
CA TYR A 389 10.44 -38.56 0.52
C TYR A 389 9.88 -37.40 1.36
N ASP A 390 10.54 -37.10 2.49
CA ASP A 390 10.30 -35.88 3.26
C ASP A 390 11.07 -34.71 2.65
N SER A 391 10.33 -33.63 2.32
CA SER A 391 10.88 -32.40 1.71
C SER A 391 11.24 -31.38 2.76
#